data_1ac98e5df5407dc57db8f1f791d7fff0
#
_entry.id   1ac98e5df5407dc57db8f1f791d7fff0
#
_cell.length_a   1.000
_cell.length_b   1.000
_cell.length_c   1.000
_cell.angle_alpha   90.00
_cell.angle_beta   90.00
_cell.angle_gamma   90.00
#
_symmetry.space_group_name_H-M   'P 1'
#
loop_
_entity.id
_entity.type
_entity.pdbx_description
1 polymer ?
#
loop_
_entity_poly.entity_id
_entity_poly.type
_entity_poly.pdbx_seq_one_letter_code
_entity_poly.pdbx_strand_id
1 'polypeptide(L)'
;YDIDPTDVWWSASDIGWIVGHSYIVYGPLFHGCTTLIFEGKPVGTPDPGSFWRVISEYNVKTLFTAPTAFRAIKKEDPEGKFFKKYDLSKFEALYLAGERADPDTIHWAEGLLKKPVIDHWWQTETSWTIAGNYKGLGLFPTKYGSAGKPAPGYDVKVLKSDGTEAKPGEMGDICVKLPLPPSTFPTLWNADQRYKENYMSNYPGYYQTYDAGHIDEDGYVWIMSRTDDIINTAGHRLSTGSMEEVLSEHKDVAECAVIGIADNLKGQIPVGLIVLKA
;
A
#
# COMPACT_ATOMS: atom_id res chain seq x y z
N TYR A 1 -11.52 -1.01 10.04
CA TYR A 1 -11.17 -2.43 9.86
C TYR A 1 -12.22 -3.41 10.38
N ASP A 2 -13.26 -2.92 11.07
CA ASP A 2 -14.33 -3.74 11.68
C ASP A 2 -13.82 -4.71 12.76
N ILE A 3 -13.01 -4.19 13.67
CA ILE A 3 -12.41 -4.92 14.78
C ILE A 3 -13.07 -4.49 16.09
N ASP A 4 -13.49 -5.45 16.89
CA ASP A 4 -14.00 -5.24 18.24
C ASP A 4 -12.92 -5.59 19.30
N PRO A 5 -13.06 -5.14 20.56
CA PRO A 5 -12.09 -5.43 21.62
C PRO A 5 -11.85 -6.92 21.90
N THR A 6 -12.79 -7.80 21.54
CA THR A 6 -12.65 -9.25 21.69
C THR A 6 -12.00 -9.95 20.50
N ASP A 7 -11.78 -9.22 19.41
CA ASP A 7 -11.22 -9.78 18.20
C ASP A 7 -9.69 -9.91 18.26
N VAL A 8 -9.14 -10.70 17.32
CA VAL A 8 -7.71 -10.83 17.14
C VAL A 8 -7.30 -10.15 15.84
N TRP A 9 -6.47 -9.14 15.98
CA TRP A 9 -5.81 -8.41 14.91
C TRP A 9 -4.39 -8.91 14.72
N TRP A 10 -3.98 -9.10 13.48
CA TRP A 10 -2.59 -9.44 13.16
C TRP A 10 -2.03 -8.54 12.06
N SER A 11 -1.05 -7.75 12.41
CA SER A 11 -0.20 -7.05 11.45
C SER A 11 1.11 -7.83 11.29
N ALA A 12 1.20 -8.62 10.22
CA ALA A 12 2.38 -9.43 9.90
C ALA A 12 3.40 -8.55 9.15
N SER A 13 4.11 -7.72 9.90
CA SER A 13 5.11 -6.78 9.40
C SER A 13 6.24 -6.63 10.40
N ASP A 14 7.32 -5.97 9.99
CA ASP A 14 8.48 -5.71 10.84
C ASP A 14 8.16 -4.64 11.90
N ILE A 15 8.39 -4.99 13.17
CA ILE A 15 8.19 -4.08 14.31
C ILE A 15 9.17 -2.91 14.33
N GLY A 16 10.26 -2.96 13.56
CA GLY A 16 11.24 -1.89 13.44
C GLY A 16 10.77 -0.69 12.60
N TRP A 17 9.66 -0.84 11.86
CA TRP A 17 9.04 0.23 11.10
C TRP A 17 7.91 0.90 11.88
N ILE A 18 7.41 2.05 11.38
CA ILE A 18 6.29 2.74 11.99
C ILE A 18 5.03 1.85 12.11
N VAL A 19 4.86 0.89 11.21
CA VAL A 19 3.79 -0.11 11.28
C VAL A 19 3.81 -0.90 12.59
N GLY A 20 4.99 -1.15 13.15
CA GLY A 20 5.16 -1.76 14.47
C GLY A 20 4.53 -0.92 15.58
N HIS A 21 4.69 0.39 15.52
CA HIS A 21 4.07 1.31 16.46
C HIS A 21 2.57 1.43 16.25
N SER A 22 2.12 1.76 15.02
CA SER A 22 0.72 2.06 14.73
C SER A 22 -0.18 0.83 14.74
N TYR A 23 0.21 -0.22 14.00
CA TYR A 23 -0.66 -1.35 13.68
C TYR A 23 -0.37 -2.63 14.46
N ILE A 24 0.80 -2.72 15.14
CA ILE A 24 1.10 -3.88 15.98
C ILE A 24 0.89 -3.55 17.47
N VAL A 25 1.39 -2.38 17.94
CA VAL A 25 1.36 -2.04 19.37
C VAL A 25 0.23 -1.08 19.69
N TYR A 26 0.34 0.19 19.29
CA TYR A 26 -0.55 1.24 19.84
C TYR A 26 -1.98 1.12 19.34
N GLY A 27 -2.23 0.97 18.07
CA GLY A 27 -3.58 0.90 17.53
C GLY A 27 -4.42 -0.22 18.14
N PRO A 28 -3.98 -1.50 18.06
CA PRO A 28 -4.71 -2.61 18.65
C PRO A 28 -4.90 -2.49 20.16
N LEU A 29 -3.86 -2.10 20.91
CA LEU A 29 -3.93 -2.02 22.36
C LEU A 29 -4.81 -0.86 22.83
N PHE A 30 -4.79 0.30 22.17
CA PHE A 30 -5.73 1.40 22.46
C PHE A 30 -7.17 1.03 22.15
N HIS A 31 -7.38 0.23 21.11
CA HIS A 31 -8.70 -0.28 20.80
C HIS A 31 -9.17 -1.37 21.77
N GLY A 32 -8.23 -2.04 22.44
CA GLY A 32 -8.48 -3.11 23.41
C GLY A 32 -8.63 -4.49 22.79
N CYS A 33 -8.24 -4.68 21.53
CA CYS A 33 -8.24 -5.98 20.91
C CYS A 33 -6.92 -6.74 21.12
N THR A 34 -6.92 -8.03 20.85
CA THR A 34 -5.71 -8.86 20.89
C THR A 34 -4.86 -8.56 19.64
N THR A 35 -3.56 -8.36 19.85
CA THR A 35 -2.57 -8.23 18.75
C THR A 35 -1.56 -9.38 18.81
N LEU A 36 -1.05 -9.78 17.64
CA LEU A 36 -0.05 -10.85 17.52
C LEU A 36 1.30 -10.27 17.11
N ILE A 37 2.37 -10.80 17.73
CA ILE A 37 3.74 -10.64 17.28
C ILE A 37 4.21 -12.00 16.78
N PHE A 38 4.68 -12.04 15.54
CA PHE A 38 5.08 -13.28 14.88
C PHE A 38 6.56 -13.22 14.48
N GLU A 39 7.35 -14.10 15.08
CA GLU A 39 8.75 -14.29 14.71
C GLU A 39 8.85 -15.38 13.63
N GLY A 40 8.63 -15.00 12.37
CA GLY A 40 8.65 -15.92 11.25
C GLY A 40 8.52 -15.21 9.91
N LYS A 41 8.45 -16.00 8.85
CA LYS A 41 8.32 -15.52 7.46
C LYS A 41 7.03 -16.07 6.85
N PRO A 42 6.50 -15.43 5.81
CA PRO A 42 5.32 -15.94 5.09
C PRO A 42 5.55 -17.32 4.46
N VAL A 43 6.81 -17.62 4.12
CA VAL A 43 7.24 -18.93 3.60
C VAL A 43 8.49 -19.38 4.34
N GLY A 44 8.69 -20.71 4.48
CA GLY A 44 9.88 -21.29 5.08
C GLY A 44 9.96 -21.26 6.63
N THR A 45 8.82 -21.06 7.34
CA THR A 45 8.73 -21.18 8.80
C THR A 45 7.53 -21.96 9.31
N PRO A 46 7.46 -23.26 9.09
CA PRO A 46 8.40 -24.11 8.35
C PRO A 46 8.13 -24.16 6.84
N ASP A 47 6.95 -23.74 6.37
CA ASP A 47 6.43 -23.93 5.02
C ASP A 47 5.50 -22.76 4.59
N PRO A 48 4.95 -22.76 3.37
CA PRO A 48 4.03 -21.71 2.89
C PRO A 48 2.70 -21.63 3.66
N GLY A 49 2.42 -22.59 4.53
CA GLY A 49 1.23 -22.60 5.39
C GLY A 49 1.37 -21.80 6.68
N SER A 50 2.51 -21.17 6.94
CA SER A 50 2.79 -20.47 8.20
C SER A 50 1.73 -19.43 8.56
N PHE A 51 1.32 -18.60 7.61
CA PHE A 51 0.28 -17.59 7.86
C PHE A 51 -1.08 -18.22 8.11
N TRP A 52 -1.45 -19.23 7.34
CA TRP A 52 -2.72 -19.92 7.52
C TRP A 52 -2.81 -20.62 8.88
N ARG A 53 -1.71 -21.21 9.34
CA ARG A 53 -1.59 -21.81 10.67
C ARG A 53 -1.83 -20.77 11.77
N VAL A 54 -1.14 -19.63 11.72
CA VAL A 54 -1.28 -18.57 12.72
C VAL A 54 -2.71 -18.01 12.74
N ILE A 55 -3.30 -17.76 11.56
CA ILE A 55 -4.69 -17.29 11.47
C ILE A 55 -5.64 -18.28 12.13
N SER A 56 -5.47 -19.58 11.86
CA SER A 56 -6.30 -20.64 12.41
C SER A 56 -6.13 -20.82 13.92
N GLU A 57 -4.87 -20.96 14.37
CA GLU A 57 -4.55 -21.22 15.78
C GLU A 57 -5.01 -20.11 16.73
N TYR A 58 -4.92 -18.85 16.27
CA TYR A 58 -5.24 -17.68 17.08
C TYR A 58 -6.58 -17.02 16.73
N ASN A 59 -7.37 -17.61 15.85
CA ASN A 59 -8.65 -17.07 15.40
C ASN A 59 -8.55 -15.62 14.91
N VAL A 60 -7.53 -15.34 14.09
CA VAL A 60 -7.30 -14.00 13.55
C VAL A 60 -8.49 -13.58 12.69
N LYS A 61 -9.12 -12.46 13.03
CA LYS A 61 -10.22 -11.87 12.26
C LYS A 61 -9.72 -11.10 11.06
N THR A 62 -8.67 -10.30 11.25
CA THR A 62 -8.11 -9.47 10.18
C THR A 62 -6.59 -9.56 10.17
N LEU A 63 -6.05 -9.80 8.97
CA LEU A 63 -4.61 -9.75 8.69
C LEU A 63 -4.28 -8.47 7.91
N PHE A 64 -3.24 -7.78 8.36
CA PHE A 64 -2.58 -6.72 7.60
C PHE A 64 -1.15 -7.14 7.28
N THR A 65 -0.73 -7.07 6.02
CA THR A 65 0.64 -7.40 5.60
C THR A 65 1.02 -6.71 4.29
N ALA A 66 2.24 -6.95 3.80
CA ALA A 66 2.68 -6.44 2.49
C ALA A 66 2.28 -7.38 1.34
N PRO A 67 2.00 -6.86 0.13
CA PRO A 67 1.75 -7.67 -1.07
C PRO A 67 2.84 -8.70 -1.35
N THR A 68 4.11 -8.35 -1.10
CA THR A 68 5.27 -9.27 -1.24
C THR A 68 5.09 -10.56 -0.45
N ALA A 69 4.48 -10.52 0.73
CA ALA A 69 4.23 -11.74 1.52
C ALA A 69 3.26 -12.69 0.78
N PHE A 70 2.22 -12.14 0.18
CA PHE A 70 1.24 -12.92 -0.58
C PHE A 70 1.79 -13.40 -1.92
N ARG A 71 2.63 -12.60 -2.60
CA ARG A 71 3.37 -13.07 -3.79
C ARG A 71 4.28 -14.25 -3.46
N ALA A 72 4.98 -14.21 -2.32
CA ALA A 72 5.83 -15.32 -1.89
C ALA A 72 5.01 -16.58 -1.59
N ILE A 73 3.88 -16.47 -0.89
CA ILE A 73 2.99 -17.62 -0.62
C ILE A 73 2.43 -18.18 -1.93
N LYS A 74 1.93 -17.31 -2.83
CA LYS A 74 1.40 -17.71 -4.14
C LYS A 74 2.44 -18.46 -4.98
N LYS A 75 3.69 -18.00 -4.98
CA LYS A 75 4.80 -18.64 -5.70
C LYS A 75 5.04 -20.06 -5.21
N GLU A 76 5.02 -20.29 -3.90
CA GLU A 76 5.32 -21.60 -3.28
C GLU A 76 4.10 -22.52 -3.20
N ASP A 77 2.89 -21.96 -3.11
CA ASP A 77 1.62 -22.73 -3.00
C ASP A 77 0.51 -22.10 -3.86
N PRO A 78 0.67 -22.05 -5.20
CA PRO A 78 -0.30 -21.39 -6.08
C PRO A 78 -1.71 -22.01 -6.03
N GLU A 79 -1.81 -23.30 -5.72
CA GLU A 79 -3.09 -24.04 -5.61
C GLU A 79 -3.72 -24.00 -4.21
N GLY A 80 -3.06 -23.37 -3.23
CA GLY A 80 -3.53 -23.29 -1.85
C GLY A 80 -3.61 -24.65 -1.14
N LYS A 81 -2.67 -25.55 -1.41
CA LYS A 81 -2.63 -26.88 -0.77
C LYS A 81 -2.46 -26.76 0.74
N PHE A 82 -1.61 -25.83 1.17
CA PHE A 82 -1.40 -25.56 2.60
C PHE A 82 -2.58 -24.82 3.22
N PHE A 83 -3.19 -23.86 2.51
CA PHE A 83 -4.41 -23.18 2.94
C PHE A 83 -5.50 -24.17 3.36
N LYS A 84 -5.73 -25.21 2.56
CA LYS A 84 -6.79 -26.21 2.79
C LYS A 84 -6.62 -27.05 4.06
N LYS A 85 -5.46 -26.97 4.74
CA LYS A 85 -5.18 -27.71 5.97
C LYS A 85 -5.67 -27.00 7.23
N TYR A 86 -6.08 -25.74 7.14
CA TYR A 86 -6.39 -24.90 8.28
C TYR A 86 -7.83 -24.37 8.23
N ASP A 87 -8.44 -24.22 9.39
CA ASP A 87 -9.76 -23.59 9.52
C ASP A 87 -9.59 -22.05 9.63
N LEU A 88 -10.05 -21.33 8.63
CA LEU A 88 -10.07 -19.88 8.59
C LEU A 88 -11.47 -19.30 8.73
N SER A 89 -12.40 -20.03 9.36
CA SER A 89 -13.81 -19.61 9.49
C SER A 89 -13.99 -18.26 10.21
N LYS A 90 -13.07 -17.90 11.11
CA LYS A 90 -13.07 -16.61 11.84
C LYS A 90 -12.42 -15.48 11.06
N PHE A 91 -11.68 -15.79 10.01
CA PHE A 91 -10.98 -14.79 9.19
C PHE A 91 -11.97 -14.03 8.30
N GLU A 92 -11.89 -12.70 8.28
CA GLU A 92 -12.88 -11.87 7.61
C GLU A 92 -12.30 -10.95 6.54
N ALA A 93 -11.06 -10.50 6.69
CA ALA A 93 -10.46 -9.58 5.73
C ALA A 93 -8.93 -9.61 5.72
N LEU A 94 -8.36 -9.41 4.54
CA LEU A 94 -6.94 -9.16 4.31
C LEU A 94 -6.76 -7.70 3.88
N TYR A 95 -5.88 -6.99 4.57
CA TYR A 95 -5.42 -5.65 4.18
C TYR A 95 -3.97 -5.69 3.73
N LEU A 96 -3.69 -5.08 2.58
CA LEU A 96 -2.36 -5.01 1.97
C LEU A 96 -1.89 -3.56 1.92
N ALA A 97 -0.63 -3.31 2.25
CA ALA A 97 0.01 -1.99 2.11
C ALA A 97 1.53 -2.09 2.08
N GLY A 98 2.17 -0.94 1.82
CA GLY A 98 3.63 -0.79 1.79
C GLY A 98 4.20 -0.72 0.38
N GLU A 99 3.51 -1.29 -0.58
CA GLU A 99 3.76 -1.23 -2.01
C GLU A 99 2.44 -1.42 -2.75
N ARG A 100 2.39 -1.09 -4.02
CA ARG A 100 1.18 -1.33 -4.83
C ARG A 100 0.91 -2.83 -4.93
N ALA A 101 -0.31 -3.23 -4.57
CA ALA A 101 -0.75 -4.61 -4.73
C ALA A 101 -1.15 -4.85 -6.19
N ASP A 102 -0.46 -5.77 -6.86
CA ASP A 102 -0.79 -6.13 -8.23
C ASP A 102 -2.13 -6.88 -8.30
N PRO A 103 -2.95 -6.61 -9.35
CA PRO A 103 -4.27 -7.22 -9.49
C PRO A 103 -4.26 -8.75 -9.47
N ASP A 104 -3.23 -9.38 -10.05
CA ASP A 104 -3.12 -10.83 -10.13
C ASP A 104 -2.93 -11.49 -8.75
N THR A 105 -2.16 -10.86 -7.87
CA THR A 105 -2.01 -11.30 -6.47
C THR A 105 -3.31 -11.11 -5.69
N ILE A 106 -4.00 -9.97 -5.87
CA ILE A 106 -5.29 -9.72 -5.20
C ILE A 106 -6.33 -10.76 -5.65
N HIS A 107 -6.50 -10.97 -6.94
CA HIS A 107 -7.44 -11.96 -7.49
C HIS A 107 -7.16 -13.37 -7.00
N TRP A 108 -5.88 -13.78 -6.96
CA TRP A 108 -5.51 -15.07 -6.42
C TRP A 108 -5.90 -15.20 -4.93
N ALA A 109 -5.57 -14.19 -4.13
CA ALA A 109 -5.87 -14.20 -2.70
C ALA A 109 -7.38 -14.20 -2.43
N GLU A 110 -8.17 -13.39 -3.14
CA GLU A 110 -9.64 -13.39 -3.04
C GLU A 110 -10.23 -14.73 -3.49
N GLY A 111 -9.69 -15.30 -4.57
CA GLY A 111 -10.09 -16.62 -5.06
C GLY A 111 -9.86 -17.73 -4.03
N LEU A 112 -8.76 -17.64 -3.28
CA LEU A 112 -8.40 -18.61 -2.25
C LEU A 112 -9.18 -18.38 -0.95
N LEU A 113 -9.17 -17.16 -0.44
CA LEU A 113 -9.74 -16.78 0.86
C LEU A 113 -11.27 -16.70 0.84
N LYS A 114 -11.88 -16.35 -0.30
CA LYS A 114 -13.32 -16.00 -0.43
C LYS A 114 -13.71 -14.89 0.55
N LYS A 115 -12.80 -13.97 0.80
CA LYS A 115 -12.93 -12.82 1.68
C LYS A 115 -12.38 -11.58 0.98
N PRO A 116 -12.76 -10.36 1.42
CA PRO A 116 -12.19 -9.13 0.88
C PRO A 116 -10.66 -9.08 1.02
N VAL A 117 -9.99 -8.73 -0.07
CA VAL A 117 -8.57 -8.40 -0.10
C VAL A 117 -8.45 -6.94 -0.51
N ILE A 118 -7.98 -6.12 0.41
CA ILE A 118 -8.09 -4.66 0.33
C ILE A 118 -6.68 -4.07 0.28
N ASP A 119 -6.36 -3.45 -0.85
CA ASP A 119 -5.20 -2.57 -0.93
C ASP A 119 -5.55 -1.23 -0.27
N HIS A 120 -4.61 -0.67 0.50
CA HIS A 120 -4.80 0.63 1.12
C HIS A 120 -3.46 1.36 1.24
N TRP A 121 -3.50 2.67 1.22
CA TRP A 121 -2.32 3.53 1.15
C TRP A 121 -2.16 4.38 2.39
N TRP A 122 -0.93 4.43 2.88
CA TRP A 122 -0.49 5.25 4.00
C TRP A 122 1.03 5.47 3.94
N GLN A 123 1.54 6.30 4.80
CA GLN A 123 2.95 6.66 4.86
C GLN A 123 3.44 6.62 6.31
N THR A 124 4.75 6.55 6.51
CA THR A 124 5.39 6.68 7.81
C THR A 124 4.93 7.96 8.52
N GLU A 125 4.86 9.05 7.78
CA GLU A 125 4.47 10.39 8.24
C GLU A 125 3.03 10.47 8.73
N THR A 126 2.15 9.66 8.20
CA THR A 126 0.74 9.65 8.61
C THR A 126 0.43 8.63 9.70
N SER A 127 1.31 7.65 9.90
CA SER A 127 1.15 6.55 10.87
C SER A 127 -0.13 5.72 10.71
N TRP A 128 -1.06 6.17 9.90
CA TRP A 128 -2.37 5.59 9.64
C TRP A 128 -2.78 5.76 8.18
N THR A 129 -3.76 5.00 7.76
CA THR A 129 -4.21 4.96 6.38
C THR A 129 -4.78 6.30 5.90
N ILE A 130 -4.36 6.72 4.71
CA ILE A 130 -4.83 7.93 4.02
C ILE A 130 -5.99 7.58 3.07
N ALA A 131 -5.91 6.44 2.40
CA ALA A 131 -6.96 5.94 1.52
C ALA A 131 -7.11 4.42 1.64
N GLY A 132 -8.34 3.93 1.53
CA GLY A 132 -8.65 2.50 1.66
C GLY A 132 -10.12 2.22 1.39
N ASN A 133 -10.50 0.93 1.49
CA ASN A 133 -11.87 0.44 1.49
C ASN A 133 -12.13 -0.22 2.85
N TYR A 134 -12.81 0.48 3.74
CA TYR A 134 -12.87 0.09 5.16
C TYR A 134 -14.13 -0.73 5.45
N LYS A 135 -13.95 -2.01 5.81
CA LYS A 135 -15.04 -2.94 6.12
C LYS A 135 -16.02 -2.38 7.16
N GLY A 136 -15.52 -1.75 8.22
CA GLY A 136 -16.35 -1.18 9.29
C GLY A 136 -17.15 0.08 8.89
N LEU A 137 -16.87 0.68 7.74
CA LEU A 137 -17.61 1.82 7.20
C LEU A 137 -18.55 1.43 6.05
N GLY A 138 -18.57 0.14 5.71
CA GLY A 138 -19.29 -0.39 4.54
C GLY A 138 -18.40 -0.41 3.30
N LEU A 139 -18.23 -1.61 2.73
CA LEU A 139 -17.41 -1.80 1.54
C LEU A 139 -18.11 -1.21 0.31
N PHE A 140 -17.34 -0.55 -0.52
CA PHE A 140 -17.73 -0.14 -1.87
C PHE A 140 -17.02 -1.04 -2.92
N PRO A 141 -17.43 -1.02 -4.20
CA PRO A 141 -16.81 -1.85 -5.23
C PRO A 141 -15.29 -1.66 -5.31
N THR A 142 -14.55 -2.76 -5.33
CA THR A 142 -13.08 -2.72 -5.47
C THR A 142 -12.70 -2.35 -6.90
N LYS A 143 -11.76 -1.41 -7.06
CA LYS A 143 -11.05 -1.17 -8.31
C LYS A 143 -9.61 -1.63 -8.12
N TYR A 144 -9.25 -2.72 -8.76
CA TYR A 144 -7.93 -3.35 -8.59
C TYR A 144 -6.80 -2.44 -9.05
N GLY A 145 -5.78 -2.28 -8.22
CA GLY A 145 -4.68 -1.34 -8.41
C GLY A 145 -4.94 0.07 -7.85
N SER A 146 -6.16 0.34 -7.36
CA SER A 146 -6.47 1.55 -6.60
C SER A 146 -6.35 1.29 -5.11
N ALA A 147 -5.86 2.28 -4.36
CA ALA A 147 -5.85 2.28 -2.90
C ALA A 147 -7.22 2.59 -2.27
N GLY A 148 -8.31 2.60 -3.04
CA GLY A 148 -9.65 2.94 -2.54
C GLY A 148 -9.92 4.44 -2.48
N LYS A 149 -10.70 4.87 -1.49
CA LYS A 149 -11.09 6.28 -1.32
C LYS A 149 -10.44 6.90 -0.08
N PRO A 150 -10.32 8.25 -0.03
CA PRO A 150 -9.77 8.92 1.15
C PRO A 150 -10.44 8.48 2.45
N ALA A 151 -9.63 8.23 3.47
CA ALA A 151 -10.10 7.93 4.82
C ALA A 151 -10.77 9.15 5.46
N PRO A 152 -11.72 8.96 6.39
CA PRO A 152 -12.29 10.05 7.14
C PRO A 152 -11.22 10.94 7.79
N GLY A 153 -11.32 12.25 7.55
CA GLY A 153 -10.35 13.25 8.03
C GLY A 153 -9.27 13.62 7.03
N TYR A 154 -9.09 12.88 5.94
CA TYR A 154 -8.14 13.20 4.87
C TYR A 154 -8.86 13.81 3.66
N ASP A 155 -8.50 15.04 3.31
CA ASP A 155 -8.91 15.69 2.06
C ASP A 155 -7.79 15.55 1.01
N VAL A 156 -7.78 14.43 0.31
CA VAL A 156 -6.76 14.09 -0.68
C VAL A 156 -7.04 14.81 -1.98
N LYS A 157 -6.03 15.49 -2.52
CA LYS A 157 -6.07 16.21 -3.79
C LYS A 157 -4.90 15.79 -4.67
N VAL A 158 -5.07 15.94 -5.97
CA VAL A 158 -3.99 15.81 -6.94
C VAL A 158 -3.69 17.20 -7.48
N LEU A 159 -2.44 17.65 -7.35
CA LEU A 159 -2.01 18.97 -7.75
C LEU A 159 -1.05 18.90 -8.95
N LYS A 160 -1.21 19.85 -9.86
CA LYS A 160 -0.26 20.09 -10.95
C LYS A 160 0.95 20.85 -10.42
N SER A 161 1.99 20.94 -11.24
CA SER A 161 3.21 21.69 -10.91
C SER A 161 2.98 23.19 -10.67
N ASP A 162 1.90 23.75 -11.19
CA ASP A 162 1.49 25.13 -10.95
C ASP A 162 0.63 25.32 -9.68
N GLY A 163 0.39 24.24 -8.93
CA GLY A 163 -0.41 24.21 -7.70
C GLY A 163 -1.92 24.16 -7.91
N THR A 164 -2.40 24.11 -9.15
CA THR A 164 -3.83 23.93 -9.44
C THR A 164 -4.26 22.48 -9.28
N GLU A 165 -5.52 22.23 -8.88
CA GLU A 165 -6.06 20.88 -8.80
C GLU A 165 -6.18 20.25 -10.19
N ALA A 166 -5.73 19.01 -10.31
CA ALA A 166 -5.87 18.20 -11.51
C ALA A 166 -7.34 17.75 -11.69
N LYS A 167 -7.74 17.54 -12.93
CA LYS A 167 -9.04 16.96 -13.25
C LYS A 167 -9.06 15.46 -12.93
N PRO A 168 -10.25 14.85 -12.74
CA PRO A 168 -10.35 13.40 -12.60
C PRO A 168 -9.59 12.65 -13.70
N GLY A 169 -8.78 11.66 -13.30
CA GLY A 169 -7.93 10.88 -14.20
C GLY A 169 -6.63 11.56 -14.63
N GLU A 170 -6.45 12.86 -14.36
CA GLU A 170 -5.22 13.59 -14.68
C GLU A 170 -4.14 13.34 -13.62
N MET A 171 -2.93 13.00 -14.07
CA MET A 171 -1.78 12.74 -13.22
C MET A 171 -1.22 14.01 -12.58
N GLY A 172 -0.83 13.92 -11.31
CA GLY A 172 -0.17 15.00 -10.59
C GLY A 172 0.46 14.52 -9.30
N ASP A 173 0.88 15.45 -8.46
CA ASP A 173 1.40 15.17 -7.12
C ASP A 173 0.23 14.98 -6.16
N ILE A 174 0.24 13.87 -5.43
CA ILE A 174 -0.80 13.60 -4.43
C ILE A 174 -0.48 14.40 -3.18
N CYS A 175 -1.44 15.18 -2.74
CA CYS A 175 -1.32 16.05 -1.58
C CYS A 175 -2.52 15.89 -0.66
N VAL A 176 -2.36 16.23 0.62
CA VAL A 176 -3.46 16.27 1.58
C VAL A 176 -3.68 17.72 1.99
N LYS A 177 -4.91 18.22 1.80
CA LYS A 177 -5.26 19.57 2.21
C LYS A 177 -5.26 19.70 3.74
N LEU A 178 -4.70 20.80 4.22
CA LEU A 178 -4.65 21.09 5.66
C LEU A 178 -6.02 21.52 6.21
N PRO A 179 -6.33 21.23 7.50
CA PRO A 179 -5.46 20.61 8.50
C PRO A 179 -5.38 19.08 8.34
N LEU A 180 -4.23 18.52 8.73
CA LEU A 180 -4.04 17.06 8.78
C LEU A 180 -4.79 16.47 9.97
N PRO A 181 -5.22 15.19 9.90
CA PRO A 181 -5.77 14.47 11.03
C PRO A 181 -4.77 14.36 12.20
N PRO A 182 -5.24 14.24 13.46
CA PRO A 182 -4.37 14.16 14.64
C PRO A 182 -3.38 12.98 14.66
N SER A 183 -3.63 11.94 13.87
CA SER A 183 -2.72 10.78 13.73
C SER A 183 -1.45 11.09 12.94
N THR A 184 -1.43 12.20 12.22
CA THR A 184 -0.30 12.59 11.37
C THR A 184 0.80 13.23 12.23
N PHE A 185 2.05 13.06 11.81
CA PHE A 185 3.19 13.62 12.55
C PHE A 185 3.08 15.16 12.71
N PRO A 186 3.29 15.69 13.93
CA PRO A 186 3.16 17.13 14.17
C PRO A 186 4.39 17.93 13.71
N THR A 187 5.54 17.29 13.63
CA THR A 187 6.83 17.86 13.22
C THR A 187 7.90 16.78 13.08
N LEU A 188 9.13 17.18 12.75
CA LEU A 188 10.34 16.35 12.84
C LEU A 188 11.11 16.70 14.10
N TRP A 189 11.65 15.69 14.79
CA TRP A 189 12.41 15.87 16.04
C TRP A 189 13.56 16.86 15.88
N ASN A 190 13.55 17.94 16.66
CA ASN A 190 14.53 19.04 16.58
C ASN A 190 14.74 19.63 15.18
N ALA A 191 13.74 19.56 14.28
CA ALA A 191 13.88 19.98 12.90
C ALA A 191 12.57 20.58 12.32
N ASP A 192 11.89 21.43 13.07
CA ASP A 192 10.62 22.07 12.67
C ASP A 192 10.72 22.82 11.35
N GLN A 193 11.85 23.50 11.11
CA GLN A 193 12.07 24.22 9.86
C GLN A 193 12.14 23.25 8.67
N ARG A 194 12.87 22.15 8.82
CA ARG A 194 12.96 21.10 7.79
C ARG A 194 11.59 20.46 7.52
N TYR A 195 10.76 20.27 8.56
CA TYR A 195 9.38 19.80 8.40
C TYR A 195 8.58 20.72 7.47
N LYS A 196 8.61 22.03 7.75
CA LYS A 196 7.90 23.02 6.93
C LYS A 196 8.41 23.08 5.51
N GLU A 197 9.73 23.10 5.36
CA GLU A 197 10.37 23.19 4.04
C GLU A 197 10.09 21.97 3.18
N ASN A 198 10.21 20.77 3.73
CA ASN A 198 10.06 19.54 2.96
C ASN A 198 8.60 19.18 2.65
N TYR A 199 7.68 19.43 3.59
CA TYR A 199 6.33 18.89 3.43
C TYR A 199 5.24 19.91 3.15
N MET A 200 5.48 21.21 3.40
CA MET A 200 4.45 22.26 3.37
C MET A 200 4.75 23.43 2.44
N SER A 201 5.97 23.52 1.87
CA SER A 201 6.39 24.72 1.14
C SER A 201 6.01 24.70 -0.33
N ASN A 202 6.06 23.54 -1.00
CA ASN A 202 5.84 23.44 -2.44
C ASN A 202 4.39 23.75 -2.84
N TYR A 203 3.44 23.36 -2.00
CA TYR A 203 2.01 23.59 -2.21
C TYR A 203 1.41 24.24 -0.95
N PRO A 204 1.36 25.58 -0.85
CA PRO A 204 0.82 26.26 0.32
C PRO A 204 -0.60 25.83 0.64
N GLY A 205 -0.85 25.40 1.89
CA GLY A 205 -2.14 24.87 2.34
C GLY A 205 -2.31 23.36 2.18
N TYR A 206 -1.27 22.67 1.72
CA TYR A 206 -1.26 21.22 1.55
C TYR A 206 -0.03 20.57 2.16
N TYR A 207 -0.20 19.34 2.62
CA TYR A 207 0.88 18.41 2.92
C TYR A 207 1.24 17.66 1.63
N GLN A 208 2.49 17.71 1.23
CA GLN A 208 3.02 16.98 0.08
C GLN A 208 3.42 15.56 0.49
N THR A 209 2.82 14.57 -0.14
CA THR A 209 3.08 13.14 0.18
C THR A 209 4.32 12.58 -0.52
N TYR A 210 4.82 13.25 -1.54
CA TYR A 210 5.85 12.73 -2.46
C TYR A 210 5.41 11.47 -3.23
N ASP A 211 4.12 11.21 -3.30
CA ASP A 211 3.54 10.23 -4.20
C ASP A 211 2.89 10.96 -5.38
N ALA A 212 2.98 10.34 -6.55
CA ALA A 212 2.32 10.78 -7.77
C ALA A 212 1.20 9.81 -8.17
N GLY A 213 0.12 10.35 -8.72
CA GLY A 213 -1.01 9.54 -9.10
C GLY A 213 -2.18 10.38 -9.60
N HIS A 214 -3.36 9.80 -9.56
CA HIS A 214 -4.60 10.50 -9.94
C HIS A 214 -5.75 10.07 -9.03
N ILE A 215 -6.83 10.85 -9.06
CA ILE A 215 -8.13 10.47 -8.51
C ILE A 215 -9.08 10.33 -9.69
N ASP A 216 -9.78 9.21 -9.77
CA ASP A 216 -10.72 8.99 -10.87
C ASP A 216 -12.07 9.68 -10.65
N GLU A 217 -12.98 9.57 -11.63
CA GLU A 217 -14.30 10.20 -11.61
C GLU A 217 -15.18 9.71 -10.45
N ASP A 218 -14.95 8.51 -9.94
CA ASP A 218 -15.65 7.91 -8.80
C ASP A 218 -15.00 8.21 -7.45
N GLY A 219 -13.89 8.98 -7.45
CA GLY A 219 -13.16 9.39 -6.25
C GLY A 219 -12.16 8.36 -5.72
N TYR A 220 -11.78 7.36 -6.52
CA TYR A 220 -10.75 6.41 -6.14
C TYR A 220 -9.35 6.98 -6.35
N VAL A 221 -8.49 6.76 -5.38
CA VAL A 221 -7.10 7.20 -5.38
C VAL A 221 -6.20 6.13 -6.00
N TRP A 222 -5.42 6.51 -6.98
CA TRP A 222 -4.47 5.66 -7.70
C TRP A 222 -3.06 6.16 -7.45
N ILE A 223 -2.28 5.40 -6.67
CA ILE A 223 -0.88 5.68 -6.40
C ILE A 223 -0.06 5.02 -7.50
N MET A 224 0.64 5.82 -8.28
CA MET A 224 1.36 5.32 -9.46
C MET A 224 2.86 5.18 -9.23
N SER A 225 3.47 6.10 -8.46
CA SER A 225 4.90 6.07 -8.13
C SER A 225 5.22 7.14 -7.08
N ARG A 226 6.46 7.13 -6.59
CA ARG A 226 7.04 8.28 -5.89
C ARG A 226 7.30 9.41 -6.90
N THR A 227 7.24 10.66 -6.44
CA THR A 227 7.53 11.81 -7.31
C THR A 227 9.01 11.89 -7.71
N ASP A 228 9.89 11.34 -6.89
CA ASP A 228 11.33 11.20 -7.16
C ASP A 228 11.65 10.05 -8.14
N ASP A 229 10.74 9.08 -8.32
CA ASP A 229 10.83 7.98 -9.28
C ASP A 229 10.16 8.29 -10.63
N ILE A 230 9.56 9.46 -10.79
CA ILE A 230 8.98 9.91 -12.07
C ILE A 230 10.10 10.24 -13.06
N ILE A 231 10.06 9.59 -14.22
CA ILE A 231 10.97 9.85 -15.33
C ILE A 231 10.39 10.95 -16.22
N ASN A 232 11.14 12.05 -16.38
CA ASN A 232 10.72 13.16 -17.22
C ASN A 232 11.37 13.07 -18.61
N THR A 233 10.64 12.52 -19.58
CA THR A 233 11.10 12.32 -20.95
C THR A 233 10.44 13.34 -21.87
N ALA A 234 11.20 14.28 -22.41
CA ALA A 234 10.72 15.30 -23.37
C ALA A 234 9.42 16.01 -22.90
N GLY A 235 9.30 16.30 -21.60
CA GLY A 235 8.14 16.95 -20.99
C GLY A 235 7.01 15.98 -20.56
N HIS A 236 7.13 14.71 -20.86
CA HIS A 236 6.18 13.69 -20.37
C HIS A 236 6.66 13.11 -19.04
N ARG A 237 5.73 13.00 -18.09
CA ARG A 237 5.95 12.36 -16.79
C ARG A 237 5.58 10.88 -16.90
N LEU A 238 6.57 10.02 -16.84
CA LEU A 238 6.41 8.58 -16.95
C LEU A 238 6.57 7.92 -15.58
N SER A 239 5.59 7.12 -15.18
CA SER A 239 5.63 6.34 -13.95
C SER A 239 6.48 5.08 -14.14
N THR A 240 7.52 4.90 -13.32
CA THR A 240 8.32 3.67 -13.29
C THR A 240 7.45 2.47 -12.98
N GLY A 241 6.58 2.56 -11.97
CA GLY A 241 5.68 1.48 -11.57
C GLY A 241 4.71 1.04 -12.68
N SER A 242 4.17 1.97 -13.48
CA SER A 242 3.31 1.61 -14.61
C SER A 242 4.06 0.85 -15.70
N MET A 243 5.31 1.23 -15.96
CA MET A 243 6.15 0.52 -16.93
C MET A 243 6.58 -0.85 -16.41
N GLU A 244 6.90 -0.95 -15.11
CA GLU A 244 7.21 -2.22 -14.45
C GLU A 244 6.03 -3.18 -14.47
N GLU A 245 4.80 -2.68 -14.29
CA GLU A 245 3.58 -3.48 -14.39
C GLU A 245 3.46 -4.12 -15.78
N VAL A 246 3.60 -3.32 -16.85
CA VAL A 246 3.54 -3.83 -18.23
C VAL A 246 4.67 -4.84 -18.52
N LEU A 247 5.87 -4.58 -18.03
CA LEU A 247 7.00 -5.51 -18.19
C LEU A 247 6.76 -6.83 -17.44
N SER A 248 6.16 -6.76 -16.23
CA SER A 248 5.89 -7.94 -15.42
C SER A 248 4.78 -8.85 -15.97
N GLU A 249 3.92 -8.34 -16.86
CA GLU A 249 2.91 -9.14 -17.56
C GLU A 249 3.53 -10.12 -18.57
N HIS A 250 4.78 -9.89 -18.99
CA HIS A 250 5.43 -10.79 -19.94
C HIS A 250 5.75 -12.13 -19.26
N LYS A 251 5.30 -13.23 -19.89
CA LYS A 251 5.37 -14.60 -19.34
C LYS A 251 6.78 -15.04 -18.90
N ASP A 252 7.82 -14.53 -19.51
CA ASP A 252 9.22 -14.91 -19.27
C ASP A 252 9.94 -13.97 -18.28
N VAL A 253 9.27 -12.91 -17.78
CA VAL A 253 9.83 -11.97 -16.81
C VAL A 253 9.56 -12.48 -15.39
N ALA A 254 10.63 -12.63 -14.60
CA ALA A 254 10.54 -12.99 -13.18
C ALA A 254 10.48 -11.74 -12.30
N GLU A 255 11.35 -10.77 -12.60
CA GLU A 255 11.44 -9.48 -11.91
C GLU A 255 11.83 -8.40 -12.91
N CYS A 256 11.40 -7.16 -12.68
CA CYS A 256 11.83 -6.02 -13.46
C CYS A 256 11.93 -4.77 -12.57
N ALA A 257 12.74 -3.82 -13.03
CA ALA A 257 12.80 -2.46 -12.50
C ALA A 257 12.97 -1.48 -13.65
N VAL A 258 12.38 -0.30 -13.53
CA VAL A 258 12.54 0.78 -14.52
C VAL A 258 13.21 1.97 -13.85
N ILE A 259 14.27 2.46 -14.45
CA ILE A 259 15.01 3.63 -13.98
C ILE A 259 15.09 4.71 -15.06
N GLY A 260 15.15 5.98 -14.64
CA GLY A 260 15.46 7.09 -15.53
C GLY A 260 16.96 7.27 -15.67
N ILE A 261 17.47 7.29 -16.90
CA ILE A 261 18.85 7.68 -17.17
C ILE A 261 18.89 9.04 -17.88
N ALA A 262 19.91 9.83 -17.61
CA ALA A 262 20.08 11.12 -18.24
C ALA A 262 20.22 11.03 -19.76
N ASP A 263 19.52 11.88 -20.50
CA ASP A 263 19.57 12.02 -21.95
C ASP A 263 19.70 13.49 -22.33
N ASN A 264 20.67 13.80 -23.19
CA ASN A 264 20.99 15.20 -23.56
C ASN A 264 19.87 15.92 -24.33
N LEU A 265 18.99 15.17 -25.01
CA LEU A 265 17.90 15.73 -25.82
C LEU A 265 16.57 15.71 -25.08
N LYS A 266 16.29 14.63 -24.37
CA LYS A 266 14.98 14.36 -23.75
C LYS A 266 14.95 14.64 -22.25
N GLY A 267 16.08 15.02 -21.63
CA GLY A 267 16.24 15.15 -20.19
C GLY A 267 16.49 13.81 -19.52
N GLN A 268 15.54 12.90 -19.61
CA GLN A 268 15.67 11.49 -19.16
C GLN A 268 15.05 10.56 -20.18
N ILE A 269 15.51 9.31 -20.20
CA ILE A 269 14.86 8.18 -20.89
C ILE A 269 14.68 7.02 -19.94
N PRO A 270 13.58 6.24 -20.07
CA PRO A 270 13.36 5.04 -19.27
C PRO A 270 14.26 3.89 -19.75
N VAL A 271 14.82 3.16 -18.80
CA VAL A 271 15.56 1.92 -19.04
C VAL A 271 14.98 0.83 -18.16
N GLY A 272 14.47 -0.24 -18.78
CA GLY A 272 13.98 -1.43 -18.08
C GLY A 272 15.11 -2.43 -17.82
N LEU A 273 15.26 -2.83 -16.57
CA LEU A 273 16.11 -3.94 -16.13
C LEU A 273 15.22 -5.15 -15.91
N ILE A 274 15.59 -6.31 -16.47
CA ILE A 274 14.73 -7.49 -16.47
C ILE A 274 15.52 -8.71 -16.00
N VAL A 275 14.93 -9.49 -15.08
CA VAL A 275 15.36 -10.83 -14.72
C VAL A 275 14.39 -11.82 -15.35
N LEU A 276 14.92 -12.77 -16.12
CA LEU A 276 14.11 -13.80 -16.77
C LEU A 276 13.81 -14.95 -15.80
N LYS A 277 12.67 -15.59 -16.00
CA LYS A 277 12.37 -16.87 -15.35
C LYS A 277 13.33 -17.93 -15.86
N ALA A 278 13.72 -18.85 -14.96
CA ALA A 278 14.60 -19.98 -15.28
C ALA A 278 13.89 -21.03 -16.13
#